data_cb32c50af1ab753797ca6719751598d7
#
_entry.id   cb32c50af1ab753797ca6719751598d7
#
_cell.length_a   1.000
_cell.length_b   1.000
_cell.length_c   1.000
_cell.angle_alpha   90.00
_cell.angle_beta   90.00
_cell.angle_gamma   90.00
#
_symmetry.space_group_name_H-M   'P 1'
#
loop_
_entity.id
_entity.type
_entity.pdbx_description
1 polymer ?
#
loop_
_entity_poly.entity_id
_entity_poly.type
_entity_poly.pdbx_seq_one_letter_code
_entity_poly.pdbx_strand_id
1 'polypeptide(L)'
;MSLPTKYLYQILEKNPDNSFFFNEDTKKRIEESIEVNRYYNGVEIRYNQKGGARLGYSIFGVRGVAPTLTSSTSRHYERYEIDGAYRRLTNVEYARIQGFPDNHCQNISVYDQYVLFGNAVPPALVKRAITQLTNTNGLRLAQIENID
;
A
#
# COMPACT_ATOMS: atom_id res chain seq x y z
N MET A 1 -18.10 -11.77 -4.92
CA MET A 1 -17.73 -10.43 -5.45
C MET A 1 -16.35 -10.06 -4.93
N SER A 2 -15.37 -9.88 -5.81
CA SER A 2 -14.04 -9.40 -5.43
C SER A 2 -14.09 -7.90 -5.09
N LEU A 3 -13.24 -7.45 -4.15
CA LEU A 3 -13.06 -6.01 -3.94
C LEU A 3 -12.40 -5.41 -5.20
N PRO A 4 -12.78 -4.19 -5.61
CA PRO A 4 -12.15 -3.55 -6.75
C PRO A 4 -10.66 -3.34 -6.49
N THR A 5 -9.84 -3.80 -7.41
CA THR A 5 -8.39 -3.59 -7.36
C THR A 5 -8.09 -2.14 -7.71
N LYS A 6 -7.40 -1.43 -6.83
CA LYS A 6 -6.89 -0.08 -7.09
C LYS A 6 -5.42 -0.15 -7.49
N TYR A 7 -5.09 0.52 -8.56
CA TYR A 7 -3.69 0.72 -8.97
C TYR A 7 -3.10 1.94 -8.26
N LEU A 8 -1.80 1.93 -8.01
CA LEU A 8 -1.14 3.01 -7.26
C LEU A 8 -1.33 4.39 -7.90
N TYR A 9 -1.26 4.51 -9.21
CA TYR A 9 -1.43 5.81 -9.88
C TYR A 9 -2.78 6.47 -9.60
N GLN A 10 -3.81 5.70 -9.21
CA GLN A 10 -5.17 6.21 -8.92
C GLN A 10 -5.29 6.89 -7.56
N ILE A 11 -4.33 6.65 -6.67
CA ILE A 11 -4.38 7.13 -5.28
C ILE A 11 -3.31 8.19 -4.97
N LEU A 12 -2.47 8.53 -5.92
CA LEU A 12 -1.37 9.47 -5.73
C LEU A 12 -1.87 10.89 -5.42
N GLU A 13 -1.13 11.58 -4.57
CA GLU A 13 -1.30 13.01 -4.36
C GLU A 13 -0.69 13.78 -5.55
N LYS A 14 -1.37 14.85 -5.98
CA LYS A 14 -0.91 15.69 -7.10
C LYS A 14 0.33 16.51 -6.76
N ASN A 15 0.39 17.02 -5.53
CA ASN A 15 1.46 17.90 -5.06
C ASN A 15 1.94 17.44 -3.67
N PRO A 16 2.66 16.32 -3.57
CA PRO A 16 3.21 15.88 -2.28
C PRO A 16 4.30 16.85 -1.80
N ASP A 17 4.44 16.96 -0.46
CA ASP A 17 5.49 17.78 0.14
C ASP A 17 6.89 17.29 -0.26
N ASN A 18 7.83 18.24 -0.37
CA ASN A 18 9.21 17.94 -0.78
C ASN A 18 9.93 16.96 0.16
N SER A 19 9.53 16.84 1.41
CA SER A 19 10.10 15.89 2.38
C SER A 19 9.90 14.42 2.01
N PHE A 20 8.97 14.12 1.09
CA PHE A 20 8.76 12.75 0.60
C PHE A 20 9.73 12.36 -0.53
N PHE A 21 10.40 13.32 -1.15
CA PHE A 21 11.36 13.05 -2.22
C PHE A 21 12.73 12.67 -1.65
N PHE A 22 13.44 11.82 -2.37
CA PHE A 22 14.78 11.40 -1.97
C PHE A 22 15.83 12.46 -2.33
N ASN A 23 16.86 12.53 -1.50
CA ASN A 23 18.03 13.39 -1.73
C ASN A 23 18.86 12.88 -2.92
N GLU A 24 19.79 13.72 -3.39
CA GLU A 24 20.62 13.43 -4.54
C GLU A 24 21.47 12.16 -4.40
N ASP A 25 21.99 11.86 -3.20
CA ASP A 25 22.75 10.63 -2.94
C ASP A 25 21.90 9.37 -3.13
N THR A 26 20.65 9.42 -2.69
CA THR A 26 19.71 8.31 -2.87
C THR A 26 19.29 8.18 -4.32
N LYS A 27 19.02 9.29 -5.00
CA LYS A 27 18.72 9.29 -6.45
C LYS A 27 19.84 8.65 -7.25
N LYS A 28 21.10 9.05 -7.01
CA LYS A 28 22.26 8.48 -7.69
C LYS A 28 22.35 6.97 -7.52
N ARG A 29 22.12 6.46 -6.30
CA ARG A 29 22.10 5.01 -6.05
C ARG A 29 20.96 4.30 -6.79
N ILE A 30 19.80 4.97 -6.97
CA ILE A 30 18.68 4.43 -7.74
C ILE A 30 19.04 4.40 -9.23
N GLU A 31 19.67 5.44 -9.76
CA GLU A 31 20.09 5.54 -11.16
C GLU A 31 21.18 4.49 -11.52
N GLU A 32 21.99 4.08 -10.54
CA GLU A 32 22.95 2.98 -10.67
C GLU A 32 22.32 1.59 -10.58
N SER A 33 21.01 1.51 -10.36
CA SER A 33 20.27 0.25 -10.19
C SER A 33 20.07 -0.45 -11.53
N ILE A 34 19.81 -1.76 -11.45
CA ILE A 34 19.55 -2.58 -12.64
C ILE A 34 18.08 -2.45 -13.03
N GLU A 35 17.82 -2.05 -14.26
CA GLU A 35 16.47 -2.02 -14.81
C GLU A 35 15.94 -3.44 -14.99
N VAL A 36 14.72 -3.72 -14.48
CA VAL A 36 14.10 -5.05 -14.55
C VAL A 36 12.72 -5.04 -15.18
N ASN A 37 11.97 -3.95 -15.07
CA ASN A 37 10.66 -3.73 -15.69
C ASN A 37 9.74 -4.96 -15.68
N ARG A 38 9.41 -5.46 -14.51
CA ARG A 38 8.58 -6.67 -14.35
C ARG A 38 7.44 -6.45 -13.37
N TYR A 39 6.47 -7.35 -13.41
CA TYR A 39 5.41 -7.44 -12.41
C TYR A 39 5.60 -8.69 -11.54
N TYR A 40 5.38 -8.53 -10.24
CA TYR A 40 5.34 -9.63 -9.29
C TYR A 40 4.08 -9.51 -8.43
N ASN A 41 3.19 -10.49 -8.52
CA ASN A 41 1.88 -10.46 -7.85
C ASN A 41 1.10 -9.15 -8.08
N GLY A 42 1.17 -8.60 -9.30
CA GLY A 42 0.51 -7.34 -9.66
C GLY A 42 1.25 -6.07 -9.26
N VAL A 43 2.36 -6.17 -8.52
CA VAL A 43 3.22 -5.04 -8.15
C VAL A 43 4.22 -4.77 -9.28
N GLU A 44 4.28 -3.52 -9.75
CA GLU A 44 5.26 -3.10 -10.75
C GLU A 44 6.63 -2.86 -10.11
N ILE A 45 7.67 -3.53 -10.62
CA ILE A 45 9.05 -3.34 -10.20
C ILE A 45 9.82 -2.76 -11.38
N ARG A 46 10.40 -1.56 -11.20
CA ARG A 46 11.15 -0.85 -12.24
C ARG A 46 12.62 -1.20 -12.21
N TYR A 47 13.24 -1.12 -11.03
CA TYR A 47 14.67 -1.35 -10.85
C TYR A 47 14.93 -2.20 -9.62
N ASN A 48 16.10 -2.87 -9.62
CA ASN A 48 16.68 -3.53 -8.46
C ASN A 48 18.07 -2.94 -8.16
N GLN A 49 18.32 -2.60 -6.91
CA GLN A 49 19.64 -2.16 -6.49
C GLN A 49 20.65 -3.31 -6.63
N LYS A 50 21.88 -2.97 -7.04
CA LYS A 50 22.99 -3.94 -7.13
C LYS A 50 23.21 -4.66 -5.80
N GLY A 51 23.27 -5.98 -5.84
CA GLY A 51 23.49 -6.83 -4.67
C GLY A 51 22.25 -7.18 -3.85
N GLY A 52 21.07 -6.70 -4.25
CA GLY A 52 19.82 -6.94 -3.54
C GLY A 52 18.92 -7.96 -4.24
N ALA A 53 18.81 -9.15 -3.69
CA ALA A 53 17.81 -10.16 -4.14
C ALA A 53 16.44 -9.99 -3.45
N ARG A 54 16.33 -9.10 -2.47
CA ARG A 54 15.11 -8.92 -1.65
C ARG A 54 14.25 -7.78 -2.20
N LEU A 55 12.93 -7.89 -2.03
CA LEU A 55 11.96 -6.84 -2.39
C LEU A 55 12.29 -5.46 -1.78
N GLY A 56 12.96 -5.41 -0.61
CA GLY A 56 13.40 -4.15 0.00
C GLY A 56 14.46 -3.37 -0.77
N TYR A 57 15.05 -3.95 -1.81
CA TYR A 57 15.99 -3.29 -2.72
C TYR A 57 15.34 -2.92 -4.07
N SER A 58 14.05 -3.17 -4.21
CA SER A 58 13.30 -2.85 -5.42
C SER A 58 12.87 -1.38 -5.43
N ILE A 59 12.86 -0.80 -6.61
CA ILE A 59 12.22 0.48 -6.89
C ILE A 59 10.94 0.18 -7.65
N PHE A 60 9.82 0.58 -7.07
CA PHE A 60 8.49 0.26 -7.57
C PHE A 60 8.01 1.30 -8.58
N GLY A 61 7.20 0.85 -9.53
CA GLY A 61 6.38 1.72 -10.37
C GLY A 61 4.97 1.88 -9.79
N VAL A 62 4.14 2.62 -10.50
CA VAL A 62 2.78 2.97 -10.05
C VAL A 62 1.66 2.37 -10.89
N ARG A 63 2.00 1.65 -11.96
CA ARG A 63 1.01 1.03 -12.84
C ARG A 63 0.43 -0.28 -12.30
N GLY A 64 1.04 -0.81 -11.24
CA GLY A 64 0.58 -1.99 -10.53
C GLY A 64 -0.17 -1.67 -9.24
N VAL A 65 -0.49 -2.72 -8.48
CA VAL A 65 -1.03 -2.60 -7.12
C VAL A 65 0.07 -2.24 -6.13
N ALA A 66 -0.30 -1.74 -4.97
CA ALA A 66 0.65 -1.47 -3.89
C ALA A 66 1.30 -2.78 -3.40
N PRO A 67 2.61 -2.78 -3.11
CA PRO A 67 3.19 -3.83 -2.30
C PRO A 67 2.56 -3.82 -0.90
N THR A 68 2.77 -4.90 -0.15
CA THR A 68 2.28 -4.97 1.23
C THR A 68 2.88 -3.84 2.06
N LEU A 69 2.01 -3.00 2.63
CA LEU A 69 2.43 -1.96 3.55
C LEU A 69 2.92 -2.60 4.85
N THR A 70 3.98 -2.05 5.41
CA THR A 70 4.57 -2.52 6.66
C THR A 70 4.60 -1.42 7.71
N SER A 71 4.45 -1.80 8.98
CA SER A 71 4.58 -0.90 10.13
C SER A 71 6.02 -0.72 10.58
N SER A 72 6.97 -1.44 9.97
CA SER A 72 8.37 -1.43 10.39
C SER A 72 9.03 -0.10 10.02
N THR A 73 9.50 0.59 11.05
CA THR A 73 10.19 1.88 10.94
C THR A 73 11.47 1.85 10.13
N SER A 74 12.13 0.70 10.05
CA SER A 74 13.35 0.51 9.26
C SER A 74 13.09 0.34 7.77
N ARG A 75 11.83 0.22 7.36
CA ARG A 75 11.43 -0.03 5.97
C ARG A 75 10.55 1.06 5.36
N HIS A 76 10.50 2.25 5.93
CA HIS A 76 9.87 3.43 5.33
C HIS A 76 10.50 3.86 4.00
N TYR A 77 11.36 3.01 3.47
CA TYR A 77 12.17 3.28 2.30
C TYR A 77 11.70 2.50 1.08
N GLU A 78 10.43 2.13 1.04
CA GLU A 78 9.86 1.74 -0.23
C GLU A 78 10.05 2.91 -1.19
N ARG A 79 10.79 2.65 -2.24
CA ARG A 79 11.21 3.64 -3.22
C ARG A 79 10.34 3.50 -4.43
N TYR A 80 9.80 4.61 -4.88
CA TYR A 80 8.93 4.66 -6.05
C TYR A 80 9.48 5.61 -7.08
N GLU A 81 9.38 5.21 -8.34
CA GLU A 81 9.51 6.11 -9.48
C GLU A 81 8.11 6.57 -9.88
N ILE A 82 7.86 7.87 -9.75
CA ILE A 82 6.57 8.51 -10.03
C ILE A 82 6.82 9.72 -10.89
N ASP A 83 6.32 9.68 -12.13
CA ASP A 83 6.48 10.77 -13.11
C ASP A 83 7.93 11.24 -13.30
N GLY A 84 8.88 10.30 -13.32
CA GLY A 84 10.31 10.57 -13.47
C GLY A 84 11.01 11.09 -12.21
N ALA A 85 10.31 11.17 -11.08
CA ALA A 85 10.89 11.51 -9.79
C ALA A 85 10.94 10.30 -8.86
N TYR A 86 11.89 10.31 -7.93
CA TYR A 86 12.03 9.24 -6.94
C TYR A 86 11.61 9.73 -5.55
N ARG A 87 10.60 9.09 -5.00
CA ARG A 87 10.07 9.42 -3.68
C ARG A 87 9.47 8.20 -2.96
N ARG A 88 9.17 8.38 -1.69
CA ARG A 88 8.31 7.45 -0.95
C ARG A 88 6.84 7.83 -1.13
N LEU A 89 5.93 6.92 -0.85
CA LEU A 89 4.52 7.26 -0.74
C LEU A 89 4.30 8.16 0.48
N THR A 90 3.32 9.05 0.39
CA THR A 90 2.93 9.90 1.51
C THR A 90 2.08 9.12 2.52
N ASN A 91 1.94 9.65 3.74
CA ASN A 91 1.01 9.11 4.73
C ASN A 91 -0.45 9.11 4.22
N VAL A 92 -0.83 10.12 3.44
CA VAL A 92 -2.16 10.19 2.81
C VAL A 92 -2.36 9.09 1.77
N GLU A 93 -1.34 8.81 0.96
CA GLU A 93 -1.38 7.71 0.00
C GLU A 93 -1.46 6.35 0.71
N TYR A 94 -0.79 6.17 1.84
CA TYR A 94 -0.94 4.98 2.70
C TYR A 94 -2.37 4.84 3.20
N ALA A 95 -2.99 5.92 3.70
CA ALA A 95 -4.39 5.92 4.11
C ALA A 95 -5.30 5.47 2.96
N ARG A 96 -5.12 6.04 1.77
CA ARG A 96 -5.90 5.71 0.57
C ARG A 96 -5.75 4.25 0.13
N ILE A 97 -4.53 3.67 0.22
CA ILE A 97 -4.29 2.24 -0.07
C ILE A 97 -5.10 1.36 0.88
N GLN A 98 -5.12 1.69 2.15
CA GLN A 98 -5.89 0.97 3.18
C GLN A 98 -7.39 1.29 3.17
N GLY A 99 -7.83 2.28 2.37
CA GLY A 99 -9.24 2.65 2.25
C GLY A 99 -9.75 3.57 3.33
N PHE A 100 -8.85 4.32 4.00
CA PHE A 100 -9.20 5.37 4.94
C PHE A 100 -9.32 6.73 4.26
N PRO A 101 -10.11 7.67 4.81
CA PRO A 101 -10.15 9.05 4.34
C PRO A 101 -8.80 9.76 4.53
N ASP A 102 -8.53 10.78 3.73
CA ASP A 102 -7.27 11.54 3.73
C ASP A 102 -6.95 12.20 5.07
N ASN A 103 -7.97 12.60 5.81
CA ASN A 103 -7.82 13.24 7.12
C ASN A 103 -7.78 12.25 8.30
N HIS A 104 -7.77 10.95 8.03
CA HIS A 104 -7.69 9.95 9.09
C HIS A 104 -6.34 10.02 9.79
N CYS A 105 -6.35 10.09 11.10
CA CYS A 105 -5.15 10.19 11.94
C CYS A 105 -4.29 11.47 11.71
N GLN A 106 -4.83 12.53 11.12
CA GLN A 106 -4.07 13.76 10.84
C GLN A 106 -3.48 14.47 12.07
N ASN A 107 -3.98 14.17 13.28
CA ASN A 107 -3.58 14.78 14.54
C ASN A 107 -2.36 14.13 15.19
N ILE A 108 -1.77 13.13 14.55
CA ILE A 108 -0.57 12.45 15.03
C ILE A 108 0.58 12.64 14.04
N SER A 109 1.81 12.33 14.46
CA SER A 109 2.98 12.49 13.59
C SER A 109 2.84 11.67 12.30
N VAL A 110 3.41 12.16 11.20
CA VAL A 110 3.46 11.43 9.92
C VAL A 110 4.09 10.05 10.08
N TYR A 111 5.09 9.95 10.94
CA TYR A 111 5.74 8.70 11.28
C TYR A 111 4.78 7.68 11.90
N ASP A 112 4.02 8.10 12.92
CA ASP A 112 3.04 7.25 13.59
C ASP A 112 1.89 6.86 12.64
N GLN A 113 1.52 7.74 11.72
CA GLN A 113 0.53 7.43 10.70
C GLN A 113 0.97 6.24 9.83
N TYR A 114 2.23 6.19 9.39
CA TYR A 114 2.75 5.04 8.65
C TYR A 114 2.67 3.74 9.46
N VAL A 115 3.01 3.78 10.74
CA VAL A 115 2.93 2.62 11.64
C VAL A 115 1.49 2.14 11.76
N LEU A 116 0.55 3.05 11.97
CA LEU A 116 -0.87 2.71 12.11
C LEU A 116 -1.45 2.15 10.82
N PHE A 117 -1.21 2.79 9.68
CA PHE A 117 -1.71 2.30 8.40
C PHE A 117 -1.06 0.98 7.98
N GLY A 118 0.22 0.76 8.30
CA GLY A 118 0.90 -0.51 8.05
C GLY A 118 0.32 -1.67 8.86
N ASN A 119 -0.20 -1.40 10.07
CA ASN A 119 -0.85 -2.38 10.94
C ASN A 119 -2.37 -2.50 10.69
N ALA A 120 -2.96 -1.57 9.96
CA ALA A 120 -4.39 -1.52 9.80
C ALA A 120 -4.94 -2.66 8.95
N VAL A 121 -6.15 -3.10 9.28
CA VAL A 121 -6.96 -3.94 8.40
C VAL A 121 -7.88 -3.02 7.60
N PRO A 122 -7.90 -3.11 6.26
CA PRO A 122 -8.75 -2.29 5.43
C PRO A 122 -10.23 -2.39 5.82
N PRO A 123 -10.94 -1.27 6.07
CA PRO A 123 -12.34 -1.30 6.51
C PRO A 123 -13.26 -2.09 5.59
N ALA A 124 -13.00 -2.07 4.28
CA ALA A 124 -13.76 -2.84 3.30
C ALA A 124 -13.65 -4.35 3.50
N LEU A 125 -12.48 -4.85 3.95
CA LEU A 125 -12.28 -6.27 4.28
C LEU A 125 -13.06 -6.66 5.52
N VAL A 126 -13.04 -5.82 6.56
CA VAL A 126 -13.79 -6.04 7.82
C VAL A 126 -15.27 -6.08 7.52
N LYS A 127 -15.79 -5.08 6.79
CA LYS A 127 -17.18 -5.03 6.37
C LYS A 127 -17.60 -6.30 5.62
N ARG A 128 -16.80 -6.76 4.67
CA ARG A 128 -17.06 -7.97 3.91
C ARG A 128 -17.10 -9.21 4.80
N ALA A 129 -16.13 -9.36 5.71
CA ALA A 129 -16.08 -10.50 6.63
C ALA A 129 -17.31 -10.54 7.54
N ILE A 130 -17.71 -9.41 8.11
CA ILE A 130 -18.91 -9.31 8.94
C ILE A 130 -20.16 -9.67 8.14
N THR A 131 -20.31 -9.12 6.93
CA THR A 131 -21.46 -9.42 6.08
C THR A 131 -21.55 -10.92 5.74
N GLN A 132 -20.44 -11.57 5.46
CA GLN A 132 -20.42 -13.02 5.21
C GLN A 132 -20.81 -13.82 6.46
N LEU A 133 -20.28 -13.46 7.63
CA LEU A 133 -20.60 -14.13 8.90
C LEU A 133 -22.07 -13.98 9.29
N THR A 134 -22.63 -12.79 9.14
CA THR A 134 -24.07 -12.53 9.46
C THR A 134 -24.97 -13.27 8.50
N ASN A 135 -24.69 -13.30 7.22
CA ASN A 135 -25.47 -14.06 6.24
C ASN A 135 -25.42 -15.57 6.52
N THR A 136 -24.26 -16.11 6.88
CA THR A 136 -24.11 -17.54 7.22
C THR A 136 -24.86 -17.88 8.51
N ASN A 137 -24.81 -17.02 9.54
CA ASN A 137 -25.55 -17.22 10.78
C ASN A 137 -27.06 -17.09 10.57
N GLY A 138 -27.52 -16.16 9.73
CA GLY A 138 -28.92 -16.06 9.35
C GLY A 138 -29.45 -17.32 8.67
N LEU A 139 -28.67 -17.91 7.76
CA LEU A 139 -28.99 -19.20 7.12
C LEU A 139 -29.06 -20.35 8.15
N ARG A 140 -28.15 -20.40 9.13
CA ARG A 140 -28.17 -21.43 10.18
C ARG A 140 -29.38 -21.28 11.11
N LEU A 141 -29.75 -20.06 11.48
CA LEU A 141 -30.96 -19.81 12.30
C LEU A 141 -32.23 -20.23 11.56
N ALA A 142 -32.37 -19.88 10.28
CA ALA A 142 -33.49 -20.29 9.44
C ALA A 142 -33.59 -21.82 9.27
N GLN A 143 -32.46 -22.53 9.28
CA GLN A 143 -32.44 -24.01 9.23
C GLN A 143 -32.88 -24.65 10.57
N ILE A 144 -32.62 -24.00 11.71
CA ILE A 144 -33.02 -24.49 13.03
C ILE A 144 -34.54 -24.30 13.23
N GLU A 145 -35.09 -23.20 12.76
CA GLU A 145 -36.56 -22.90 12.86
C GLU A 145 -37.42 -23.85 12.02
N ASN A 146 -36.87 -24.56 11.06
CA ASN A 146 -37.59 -25.54 10.22
C ASN A 146 -37.46 -27.00 10.70
N ILE A 147 -37.02 -27.24 11.94
CA ILE A 147 -36.85 -28.60 12.52
C ILE A 147 -37.98 -28.95 13.52
N ASP A 148 -38.95 -28.09 13.71
CA ASP A 148 -40.16 -28.37 14.56
C ASP A 148 -41.33 -28.95 13.72
#